data_e373077115ad242eb0f94fde6395f538
#
_entry.id   e373077115ad242eb0f94fde6395f538
#
_cell.length_a   1.000
_cell.length_b   1.000
_cell.length_c   1.000
_cell.angle_alpha   90.00
_cell.angle_beta   90.00
_cell.angle_gamma   90.00
#
_symmetry.space_group_name_H-M   'P 1'
#
loop_
_entity.id
_entity.type
_entity.pdbx_description
1 polymer ?
#
loop_
_entity_poly.entity_id
_entity_poly.type
_entity_poly.pdbx_seq_one_letter_code
_entity_poly.pdbx_strand_id
1 'polypeptide(L)'
;MKRESFEAEASGIDAIPRYCGEVTVGCSDVAGIVEAVARSSERLREEHAELAATIGALEAEQRQVTDASDEARMLSQKAVDRLFKGTDLIRSSLGQVAQLLATVDTLTQHVTGFAAAMEQVRRTSQDIGRIADTTNILAFNAMIEARRAGDAGKTFAVVADEVKSLANNTRKATEEISRTIDTLGSEAEQVVTRIAVGAQASDEARGSIASIEGTLGEVIGLVEEVDRQNALIARTTGGVGVHINDVRKVVASFDAATVENEAQLDTAHARMEQLEMTANVMFDKIVGAGLSPADSLMVERAQAAAREIAELTEGALKAGELAESALFDRDYQYIPGSDPKRFANRLMPWANRCWRPVYDRIVASDVQIMAVACTDMNGHLPAHLSEFSRDPTGDRAHDTKHCRNGRIILDAIDRKAKESREPYMMAVYRQEGDGRSYKVVRNVYAPLEIAGRRWGDLELAYSFG
;
A
#
# COMPACT_ATOMS: atom_id res chain seq x y z
N MET A 1 31.81 -72.14 -7.72
CA MET A 1 32.51 -70.90 -7.27
C MET A 1 32.98 -69.97 -8.40
N LYS A 2 33.81 -70.37 -9.36
CA LYS A 2 34.25 -69.50 -10.46
C LYS A 2 33.12 -69.10 -11.46
N ARG A 3 32.14 -70.03 -11.70
CA ARG A 3 31.02 -69.74 -12.60
C ARG A 3 29.96 -68.80 -11.95
N GLU A 4 29.70 -69.03 -10.64
CA GLU A 4 28.78 -68.11 -9.90
C GLU A 4 29.33 -66.74 -9.66
N SER A 5 30.65 -66.53 -9.54
CA SER A 5 31.27 -65.19 -9.48
C SER A 5 31.22 -64.45 -10.82
N PHE A 6 31.32 -65.20 -11.95
CA PHE A 6 31.25 -64.66 -13.28
C PHE A 6 29.82 -64.22 -13.68
N GLU A 7 28.81 -65.05 -13.26
CA GLU A 7 27.38 -64.69 -13.43
C GLU A 7 26.94 -63.53 -12.50
N ALA A 8 27.49 -63.43 -11.30
CA ALA A 8 27.24 -62.30 -10.42
C ALA A 8 27.93 -60.99 -10.88
N GLU A 9 29.15 -61.08 -11.46
CA GLU A 9 29.83 -59.94 -12.10
C GLU A 9 29.12 -59.51 -13.38
N ALA A 10 28.65 -60.41 -14.24
CA ALA A 10 27.83 -60.08 -15.41
C ALA A 10 26.52 -59.42 -15.02
N SER A 11 25.84 -59.85 -13.96
CA SER A 11 24.63 -59.22 -13.43
C SER A 11 24.87 -57.80 -12.92
N GLY A 12 26.07 -57.47 -12.41
CA GLY A 12 26.43 -56.14 -11.96
C GLY A 12 26.66 -55.15 -13.11
N ILE A 13 27.30 -55.60 -14.18
CA ILE A 13 27.60 -54.80 -15.36
C ILE A 13 26.32 -54.49 -16.17
N ASP A 14 25.42 -55.49 -16.29
CA ASP A 14 24.12 -55.29 -16.97
C ASP A 14 23.19 -54.26 -16.29
N ALA A 15 23.46 -53.94 -15.02
CA ALA A 15 22.69 -52.90 -14.31
C ALA A 15 23.20 -51.46 -14.57
N ILE A 16 24.43 -51.28 -15.05
CA ILE A 16 25.03 -49.94 -15.23
C ILE A 16 24.26 -49.10 -16.24
N PRO A 17 23.79 -49.60 -17.40
CA PRO A 17 22.94 -48.85 -18.31
C PRO A 17 21.67 -48.30 -17.67
N ARG A 18 21.07 -49.07 -16.76
CA ARG A 18 19.92 -48.61 -15.98
C ARG A 18 20.27 -47.45 -15.05
N TYR A 19 21.38 -47.58 -14.32
CA TYR A 19 21.85 -46.51 -13.42
C TYR A 19 22.24 -45.24 -14.17
N CYS A 20 22.84 -45.35 -15.35
CA CYS A 20 23.06 -44.16 -16.20
C CYS A 20 21.75 -43.47 -16.56
N GLY A 21 20.72 -44.23 -16.90
CA GLY A 21 19.37 -43.69 -17.16
C GLY A 21 18.75 -43.01 -15.92
N GLU A 22 18.85 -43.68 -14.75
CA GLU A 22 18.36 -43.11 -13.49
C GLU A 22 19.08 -41.79 -13.12
N VAL A 23 20.40 -41.70 -13.34
CA VAL A 23 21.17 -40.46 -13.13
C VAL A 23 20.73 -39.36 -14.10
N THR A 24 20.59 -39.69 -15.39
CA THR A 24 20.14 -38.71 -16.40
C THR A 24 18.74 -38.11 -16.04
N VAL A 25 17.82 -39.02 -15.65
CA VAL A 25 16.48 -38.56 -15.22
C VAL A 25 16.55 -37.76 -13.94
N GLY A 26 17.35 -38.19 -12.96
CA GLY A 26 17.55 -37.44 -11.72
C GLY A 26 18.12 -36.01 -11.97
N CYS A 27 19.07 -35.90 -12.91
CA CYS A 27 19.60 -34.57 -13.31
C CYS A 27 18.51 -33.69 -13.94
N SER A 28 17.70 -34.24 -14.83
CA SER A 28 16.58 -33.52 -15.45
C SER A 28 15.53 -33.09 -14.43
N ASP A 29 15.20 -33.93 -13.44
CA ASP A 29 14.28 -33.58 -12.35
C ASP A 29 14.83 -32.43 -11.50
N VAL A 30 16.10 -32.49 -11.12
CA VAL A 30 16.74 -31.42 -10.34
C VAL A 30 16.82 -30.13 -11.16
N ALA A 31 17.13 -30.21 -12.46
CA ALA A 31 17.13 -29.03 -13.34
C ALA A 31 15.75 -28.35 -13.37
N GLY A 32 14.66 -29.13 -13.46
CA GLY A 32 13.29 -28.60 -13.37
C GLY A 32 12.99 -27.93 -12.03
N ILE A 33 13.48 -28.50 -10.90
CA ILE A 33 13.36 -27.86 -9.59
C ILE A 33 14.15 -26.55 -9.53
N VAL A 34 15.39 -26.53 -10.04
CA VAL A 34 16.23 -25.34 -10.10
C VAL A 34 15.54 -24.20 -10.88
N GLU A 35 14.95 -24.50 -12.04
CA GLU A 35 14.18 -23.51 -12.80
C GLU A 35 12.95 -23.00 -12.02
N ALA A 36 12.25 -23.88 -11.31
CA ALA A 36 11.08 -23.46 -10.51
C ALA A 36 11.50 -22.54 -9.36
N VAL A 37 12.64 -22.84 -8.71
CA VAL A 37 13.20 -21.98 -7.66
C VAL A 37 13.68 -20.65 -8.24
N ALA A 38 14.33 -20.66 -9.43
CA ALA A 38 14.77 -19.43 -10.11
C ALA A 38 13.57 -18.50 -10.40
N ARG A 39 12.47 -19.01 -10.96
CA ARG A 39 11.24 -18.25 -11.17
C ARG A 39 10.63 -17.71 -9.87
N SER A 40 10.74 -18.48 -8.78
CA SER A 40 10.27 -18.03 -7.45
C SER A 40 11.16 -16.90 -6.91
N SER A 41 12.46 -16.97 -7.12
CA SER A 41 13.42 -15.93 -6.71
C SER A 41 13.18 -14.61 -7.46
N GLU A 42 12.88 -14.68 -8.75
CA GLU A 42 12.54 -13.48 -9.55
C GLU A 42 11.26 -12.79 -9.04
N ARG A 43 10.22 -13.57 -8.73
CA ARG A 43 9.00 -13.01 -8.12
C ARG A 43 9.27 -12.37 -6.75
N LEU A 44 10.11 -13.00 -5.92
CA LEU A 44 10.51 -12.41 -4.64
C LEU A 44 11.23 -11.07 -4.81
N ARG A 45 12.06 -10.91 -5.84
CA ARG A 45 12.69 -9.62 -6.17
C ARG A 45 11.68 -8.53 -6.49
N GLU A 46 10.64 -8.85 -7.27
CA GLU A 46 9.56 -7.91 -7.57
C GLU A 46 8.82 -7.49 -6.29
N GLU A 47 8.48 -8.46 -5.42
CA GLU A 47 7.83 -8.20 -4.14
C GLU A 47 8.71 -7.34 -3.20
N HIS A 48 10.04 -7.55 -3.20
CA HIS A 48 10.97 -6.73 -2.43
C HIS A 48 11.09 -5.30 -2.96
N ALA A 49 11.06 -5.10 -4.28
CA ALA A 49 11.05 -3.77 -4.87
C ALA A 49 9.79 -2.98 -4.48
N GLU A 50 8.62 -3.62 -4.45
CA GLU A 50 7.37 -3.03 -3.97
C GLU A 50 7.43 -2.69 -2.47
N LEU A 51 8.01 -3.59 -1.66
CA LEU A 51 8.22 -3.34 -0.23
C LEU A 51 9.16 -2.15 0.01
N ALA A 52 10.25 -2.02 -0.76
CA ALA A 52 11.17 -0.88 -0.68
C ALA A 52 10.47 0.45 -1.02
N ALA A 53 9.59 0.46 -2.03
CA ALA A 53 8.76 1.62 -2.36
C ALA A 53 7.80 1.98 -1.22
N THR A 54 7.17 0.97 -0.60
CA THR A 54 6.28 1.15 0.55
C THR A 54 7.02 1.74 1.76
N ILE A 55 8.24 1.30 2.03
CA ILE A 55 9.11 1.86 3.07
C ILE A 55 9.40 3.33 2.78
N GLY A 56 9.70 3.69 1.53
CA GLY A 56 9.91 5.09 1.13
C GLY A 56 8.69 5.98 1.36
N ALA A 57 7.48 5.49 1.05
CA ALA A 57 6.24 6.18 1.32
C ALA A 57 6.00 6.38 2.83
N LEU A 58 6.25 5.34 3.63
CA LEU A 58 6.09 5.37 5.08
C LEU A 58 7.06 6.38 5.73
N GLU A 59 8.29 6.51 5.23
CA GLU A 59 9.23 7.56 5.68
C GLU A 59 8.72 8.98 5.39
N ALA A 60 8.10 9.17 4.23
CA ALA A 60 7.52 10.47 3.87
C ALA A 60 6.34 10.81 4.80
N GLU A 61 5.44 9.86 5.06
CA GLU A 61 4.33 10.03 6.00
C GLU A 61 4.82 10.30 7.43
N GLN A 62 5.85 9.60 7.88
CA GLN A 62 6.45 9.83 9.20
C GLN A 62 6.99 11.26 9.35
N ARG A 63 7.66 11.79 8.32
CA ARG A 63 8.13 13.19 8.33
C ARG A 63 6.96 14.17 8.44
N GLN A 64 5.88 13.92 7.69
CA GLN A 64 4.68 14.75 7.73
C GLN A 64 4.03 14.75 9.12
N VAL A 65 3.96 13.58 9.80
CA VAL A 65 3.45 13.49 11.17
C VAL A 65 4.35 14.26 12.15
N THR A 66 5.67 14.20 11.97
CA THR A 66 6.62 14.95 12.81
C THR A 66 6.42 16.45 12.66
N ASP A 67 6.34 16.94 11.41
CA ASP A 67 6.12 18.36 11.11
C ASP A 67 4.78 18.86 11.68
N ALA A 68 3.70 18.08 11.53
CA ALA A 68 2.39 18.39 12.06
C ALA A 68 2.39 18.44 13.61
N SER A 69 3.12 17.54 14.27
CA SER A 69 3.26 17.53 15.74
C SER A 69 4.02 18.75 16.24
N ASP A 70 5.08 19.16 15.55
CA ASP A 70 5.84 20.36 15.91
C ASP A 70 5.00 21.63 15.71
N GLU A 71 4.21 21.71 14.64
CA GLU A 71 3.27 22.81 14.40
C GLU A 71 2.19 22.86 15.49
N ALA A 72 1.59 21.71 15.84
CA ALA A 72 0.59 21.62 16.89
C ALA A 72 1.14 22.09 18.23
N ARG A 73 2.37 21.71 18.57
CA ARG A 73 3.05 22.17 19.80
C ARG A 73 3.24 23.69 19.82
N MET A 74 3.69 24.27 18.71
CA MET A 74 3.83 25.72 18.58
C MET A 74 2.50 26.44 18.72
N LEU A 75 1.41 25.91 18.16
CA LEU A 75 0.06 26.46 18.26
C LEU A 75 -0.46 26.36 19.71
N SER A 76 -0.23 25.25 20.40
CA SER A 76 -0.57 25.04 21.79
C SER A 76 0.12 26.10 22.69
N GLN A 77 1.41 26.33 22.49
CA GLN A 77 2.15 27.37 23.24
C GLN A 77 1.58 28.77 23.02
N LYS A 78 1.26 29.11 21.77
CA LYS A 78 0.60 30.40 21.44
C LYS A 78 -0.80 30.52 22.06
N ALA A 79 -1.55 29.41 22.13
CA ALA A 79 -2.86 29.38 22.77
C ALA A 79 -2.75 29.65 24.27
N VAL A 80 -1.81 28.98 24.96
CA VAL A 80 -1.50 29.21 26.39
C VAL A 80 -1.17 30.66 26.64
N ASP A 81 -0.27 31.27 25.85
CA ASP A 81 0.12 32.69 26.00
C ASP A 81 -1.09 33.64 25.85
N ARG A 82 -2.00 33.34 24.92
CA ARG A 82 -3.22 34.14 24.71
C ARG A 82 -4.22 33.96 25.86
N LEU A 83 -4.36 32.74 26.37
CA LEU A 83 -5.23 32.47 27.49
C LEU A 83 -4.75 33.18 28.78
N PHE A 84 -3.46 33.21 29.06
CA PHE A 84 -2.92 33.98 30.18
C PHE A 84 -3.23 35.48 30.05
N LYS A 85 -3.02 36.09 28.88
CA LYS A 85 -3.41 37.45 28.60
C LYS A 85 -4.92 37.71 28.76
N GLY A 86 -5.74 36.74 28.33
CA GLY A 86 -7.17 36.77 28.56
C GLY A 86 -7.53 36.76 30.07
N THR A 87 -6.87 35.91 30.83
CA THR A 87 -7.07 35.83 32.29
C THR A 87 -6.70 37.17 32.99
N ASP A 88 -5.61 37.82 32.58
CA ASP A 88 -5.22 39.10 33.10
C ASP A 88 -6.23 40.22 32.81
N LEU A 89 -6.80 40.23 31.58
CA LEU A 89 -7.87 41.12 31.19
C LEU A 89 -9.15 40.93 32.03
N ILE A 90 -9.51 39.65 32.28
CA ILE A 90 -10.63 39.29 33.12
C ILE A 90 -10.44 39.79 34.55
N ARG A 91 -9.27 39.56 35.16
CA ARG A 91 -8.95 40.02 36.51
C ARG A 91 -9.02 41.57 36.58
N SER A 92 -8.53 42.28 35.57
CA SER A 92 -8.64 43.72 35.48
C SER A 92 -10.13 44.17 35.42
N SER A 93 -10.96 43.47 34.64
CA SER A 93 -12.40 43.76 34.52
C SER A 93 -13.12 43.53 35.86
N LEU A 94 -12.79 42.45 36.57
CA LEU A 94 -13.32 42.18 37.94
C LEU A 94 -12.95 43.32 38.90
N GLY A 95 -11.72 43.83 38.84
CA GLY A 95 -11.29 45.00 39.63
C GLY A 95 -12.12 46.24 39.29
N GLN A 96 -12.42 46.49 38.04
CA GLN A 96 -13.24 47.62 37.63
C GLN A 96 -14.71 47.49 38.10
N VAL A 97 -15.29 46.27 38.02
CA VAL A 97 -16.65 46.01 38.55
C VAL A 97 -16.68 46.20 40.09
N ALA A 98 -15.68 45.73 40.82
CA ALA A 98 -15.59 45.95 42.25
C ALA A 98 -15.53 47.43 42.60
N GLN A 99 -14.76 48.23 41.87
CA GLN A 99 -14.69 49.69 42.04
C GLN A 99 -16.02 50.38 41.72
N LEU A 100 -16.71 49.93 40.69
CA LEU A 100 -18.04 50.39 40.34
C LEU A 100 -19.04 50.17 41.48
N LEU A 101 -19.08 48.96 42.03
CA LEU A 101 -19.93 48.61 43.20
C LEU A 101 -19.63 49.48 44.43
N ALA A 102 -18.37 49.77 44.73
CA ALA A 102 -17.98 50.66 45.82
C ALA A 102 -18.45 52.10 45.55
N THR A 103 -18.40 52.56 44.31
CA THR A 103 -18.93 53.87 43.87
C THR A 103 -20.44 53.93 44.00
N VAL A 104 -21.14 52.87 43.62
CA VAL A 104 -22.61 52.72 43.79
C VAL A 104 -23.02 52.79 45.27
N ASP A 105 -22.29 52.10 46.18
CA ASP A 105 -22.54 52.16 47.62
C ASP A 105 -22.39 53.61 48.17
N THR A 106 -21.29 54.27 47.79
CA THR A 106 -21.04 55.65 48.15
C THR A 106 -22.13 56.59 47.65
N LEU A 107 -22.60 56.40 46.41
CA LEU A 107 -23.67 57.17 45.84
C LEU A 107 -25.01 56.98 46.55
N THR A 108 -25.29 55.74 47.01
CA THR A 108 -26.47 55.39 47.80
C THR A 108 -26.45 56.16 49.13
N GLN A 109 -25.29 56.20 49.79
CA GLN A 109 -25.12 56.98 51.05
C GLN A 109 -25.35 58.45 50.82
N HIS A 110 -24.80 59.05 49.75
CA HIS A 110 -24.96 60.45 49.44
C HIS A 110 -26.44 60.80 49.15
N VAL A 111 -27.16 59.99 48.36
CA VAL A 111 -28.54 60.26 48.02
C VAL A 111 -29.41 60.10 49.26
N THR A 112 -29.15 59.14 50.15
CA THR A 112 -29.86 58.96 51.43
C THR A 112 -29.63 60.18 52.32
N GLY A 113 -28.37 60.69 52.42
CA GLY A 113 -28.03 61.91 53.17
C GLY A 113 -28.73 63.16 52.61
N PHE A 114 -28.80 63.26 51.26
CA PHE A 114 -29.54 64.32 50.57
C PHE A 114 -31.01 64.30 50.89
N ALA A 115 -31.67 63.13 50.83
CA ALA A 115 -33.07 62.96 51.19
C ALA A 115 -33.36 63.36 52.64
N ALA A 116 -32.49 62.98 53.58
CA ALA A 116 -32.60 63.44 54.97
C ALA A 116 -32.44 64.94 55.14
N ALA A 117 -31.53 65.58 54.42
CA ALA A 117 -31.38 67.05 54.42
C ALA A 117 -32.60 67.76 53.82
N MET A 118 -33.19 67.21 52.74
CA MET A 118 -34.42 67.79 52.14
C MET A 118 -35.62 67.66 53.14
N GLU A 119 -35.73 66.60 53.85
CA GLU A 119 -36.76 66.42 54.89
C GLU A 119 -36.56 67.44 56.03
N GLN A 120 -35.37 67.80 56.40
CA GLN A 120 -35.11 68.85 57.40
C GLN A 120 -35.46 70.23 56.83
N VAL A 121 -35.12 70.54 55.56
CA VAL A 121 -35.51 71.78 54.94
C VAL A 121 -37.05 71.93 54.83
N ARG A 122 -37.76 70.85 54.53
CA ARG A 122 -39.17 70.70 54.49
C ARG A 122 -39.82 71.12 55.84
N ARG A 123 -39.30 70.57 56.95
CA ARG A 123 -39.78 70.90 58.32
C ARG A 123 -39.53 72.34 58.63
N THR A 124 -38.35 72.90 58.31
CA THR A 124 -38.02 74.29 58.56
C THR A 124 -38.94 75.21 57.75
N SER A 125 -39.23 74.88 56.49
CA SER A 125 -40.12 75.60 55.61
C SER A 125 -41.58 75.62 56.20
N GLN A 126 -42.06 74.52 56.70
CA GLN A 126 -43.34 74.39 57.34
C GLN A 126 -43.40 75.23 58.63
N ASP A 127 -42.32 75.25 59.45
CA ASP A 127 -42.24 76.16 60.61
C ASP A 127 -42.28 77.57 60.26
N ILE A 128 -41.53 78.05 59.20
CA ILE A 128 -41.61 79.44 58.68
C ILE A 128 -43.02 79.80 58.18
N GLY A 129 -43.69 78.79 57.50
CA GLY A 129 -45.08 78.98 57.07
C GLY A 129 -46.03 79.25 58.24
N ARG A 130 -45.87 78.49 59.33
CA ARG A 130 -46.68 78.66 60.56
C ARG A 130 -46.39 79.99 61.23
N ILE A 131 -45.10 80.49 61.23
CA ILE A 131 -44.76 81.79 61.70
C ILE A 131 -45.40 82.88 60.84
N ALA A 132 -45.40 82.73 59.52
CA ALA A 132 -45.99 83.62 58.58
C ALA A 132 -47.52 83.70 58.79
N ASP A 133 -48.19 82.58 59.00
CA ASP A 133 -49.64 82.54 59.31
C ASP A 133 -49.93 83.22 60.66
N THR A 134 -49.14 82.96 61.67
CA THR A 134 -49.25 83.67 62.98
C THR A 134 -49.05 85.16 62.81
N THR A 135 -47.98 85.56 62.05
CA THR A 135 -47.67 86.99 61.74
C THR A 135 -48.79 87.68 60.97
N ASN A 136 -49.41 86.96 60.02
CA ASN A 136 -50.55 87.46 59.27
C ASN A 136 -51.77 87.71 60.17
N ILE A 137 -52.05 86.78 61.15
CA ILE A 137 -53.09 87.00 62.16
C ILE A 137 -52.76 88.18 63.04
N LEU A 138 -51.51 88.31 63.56
CA LEU A 138 -51.07 89.42 64.36
C LEU A 138 -51.17 90.77 63.62
N ALA A 139 -50.80 90.82 62.34
CA ALA A 139 -50.90 92.01 61.47
C ALA A 139 -52.36 92.34 61.24
N PHE A 140 -53.20 91.31 61.01
CA PHE A 140 -54.66 91.53 60.89
C PHE A 140 -55.27 92.14 62.14
N ASN A 141 -54.94 91.62 63.34
CA ASN A 141 -55.33 92.14 64.60
C ASN A 141 -54.84 93.56 64.81
N ALA A 142 -53.58 93.87 64.48
CA ALA A 142 -53.01 95.22 64.57
C ALA A 142 -53.76 96.20 63.61
N MET A 143 -54.11 95.75 62.41
CA MET A 143 -54.91 96.53 61.44
C MET A 143 -56.28 96.88 62.00
N ILE A 144 -56.97 95.91 62.68
CA ILE A 144 -58.24 96.15 63.29
C ILE A 144 -58.07 97.20 64.39
N GLU A 145 -57.10 97.07 65.27
CA GLU A 145 -56.93 97.99 66.36
C GLU A 145 -56.49 99.41 65.86
N ALA A 146 -55.66 99.46 64.80
CA ALA A 146 -55.27 100.71 64.13
C ALA A 146 -56.47 101.41 63.48
N ARG A 147 -57.43 100.67 62.86
CA ARG A 147 -58.68 101.20 62.35
C ARG A 147 -59.59 101.66 63.50
N ARG A 148 -59.55 101.02 64.64
CA ARG A 148 -60.37 101.38 65.83
C ARG A 148 -59.89 102.75 66.49
N ALA A 149 -58.60 103.09 66.38
CA ALA A 149 -57.97 104.32 66.85
C ALA A 149 -58.24 105.54 65.94
N GLY A 150 -59.00 105.40 64.83
CA GLY A 150 -59.37 106.49 63.97
C GLY A 150 -58.17 107.12 63.27
N ASP A 151 -58.15 108.46 63.21
CA ASP A 151 -57.09 109.26 62.53
C ASP A 151 -55.68 109.03 63.14
N ALA A 152 -55.55 108.75 64.44
CA ALA A 152 -54.31 108.53 65.16
C ALA A 152 -53.71 107.16 64.78
N GLY A 153 -54.52 106.22 64.27
CA GLY A 153 -54.01 104.90 63.85
C GLY A 153 -53.65 104.72 62.39
N LYS A 154 -53.80 105.71 61.52
CA LYS A 154 -53.55 105.64 60.07
C LYS A 154 -52.18 105.13 59.72
N THR A 155 -51.09 105.63 60.36
CA THR A 155 -49.69 105.21 60.11
C THR A 155 -49.46 103.78 60.53
N PHE A 156 -50.06 103.34 61.66
CA PHE A 156 -49.98 102.01 62.13
C PHE A 156 -50.77 101.01 61.20
N ALA A 157 -51.88 101.48 60.62
CA ALA A 157 -52.65 100.66 59.69
C ALA A 157 -51.87 100.34 58.43
N VAL A 158 -51.07 101.24 57.90
CA VAL A 158 -50.19 101.09 56.76
C VAL A 158 -49.06 100.07 57.09
N VAL A 159 -48.47 100.19 58.30
CA VAL A 159 -47.41 99.23 58.72
C VAL A 159 -48.06 97.85 58.91
N ALA A 160 -49.23 97.73 59.51
CA ALA A 160 -49.94 96.46 59.67
C ALA A 160 -50.31 95.84 58.31
N ASP A 161 -50.71 96.64 57.33
CA ASP A 161 -51.02 96.10 55.97
C ASP A 161 -49.73 95.59 55.27
N GLU A 162 -48.61 96.33 55.41
CA GLU A 162 -47.33 95.91 54.87
C GLU A 162 -46.81 94.57 55.53
N VAL A 163 -46.94 94.50 56.89
CA VAL A 163 -46.61 93.27 57.64
C VAL A 163 -47.47 92.07 57.19
N LYS A 164 -48.77 92.30 56.95
CA LYS A 164 -49.72 91.33 56.44
C LYS A 164 -49.32 90.92 55.01
N SER A 165 -48.98 91.88 54.16
CA SER A 165 -48.49 91.55 52.81
C SER A 165 -47.21 90.69 52.82
N LEU A 166 -46.22 91.08 53.66
CA LEU A 166 -44.97 90.38 53.82
C LEU A 166 -45.22 88.93 54.35
N ALA A 167 -46.14 88.80 55.33
CA ALA A 167 -46.54 87.46 55.87
C ALA A 167 -47.15 86.58 54.77
N ASN A 168 -48.10 87.17 53.95
CA ASN A 168 -48.66 86.43 52.83
C ASN A 168 -47.61 86.00 51.77
N ASN A 169 -46.68 86.90 51.47
CA ASN A 169 -45.59 86.62 50.51
C ASN A 169 -44.63 85.55 51.07
N THR A 170 -44.32 85.62 52.38
CA THR A 170 -43.52 84.60 53.06
C THR A 170 -44.22 83.23 53.02
N ARG A 171 -45.55 83.16 53.26
CA ARG A 171 -46.35 81.96 53.15
C ARG A 171 -46.28 81.34 51.72
N LYS A 172 -46.49 82.17 50.69
CA LYS A 172 -46.38 81.70 49.27
C LYS A 172 -44.99 81.19 48.95
N ALA A 173 -43.93 81.86 49.40
CA ALA A 173 -42.57 81.43 49.18
C ALA A 173 -42.30 80.06 49.89
N THR A 174 -42.81 79.83 51.09
CA THR A 174 -42.66 78.56 51.79
C THR A 174 -43.51 77.46 51.16
N GLU A 175 -44.65 77.74 50.61
CA GLU A 175 -45.44 76.80 49.78
C GLU A 175 -44.71 76.41 48.52
N GLU A 176 -44.02 77.34 47.84
CA GLU A 176 -43.18 77.03 46.65
C GLU A 176 -41.95 76.17 47.04
N ILE A 177 -41.28 76.54 48.15
CA ILE A 177 -40.16 75.74 48.67
C ILE A 177 -40.62 74.29 48.98
N SER A 178 -41.76 74.13 49.68
CA SER A 178 -42.31 72.78 49.96
C SER A 178 -42.58 72.01 48.70
N ARG A 179 -43.19 72.56 47.67
CA ARG A 179 -43.41 71.93 46.40
C ARG A 179 -42.12 71.48 45.71
N THR A 180 -41.09 72.32 45.76
CA THR A 180 -39.79 72.03 45.22
C THR A 180 -39.12 70.85 45.95
N ILE A 181 -39.24 70.85 47.25
CA ILE A 181 -38.71 69.74 48.10
C ILE A 181 -39.44 68.40 47.83
N ASP A 182 -40.78 68.45 47.69
CA ASP A 182 -41.51 67.23 47.36
C ASP A 182 -41.09 66.68 45.96
N THR A 183 -40.86 67.54 44.99
CA THR A 183 -40.30 67.17 43.70
C THR A 183 -38.90 66.54 43.81
N LEU A 184 -37.99 67.22 44.55
CA LEU A 184 -36.61 66.69 44.82
C LEU A 184 -36.62 65.40 45.59
N GLY A 185 -37.56 65.18 46.53
CA GLY A 185 -37.75 63.94 47.25
C GLY A 185 -38.12 62.79 46.30
N SER A 186 -39.10 63.04 45.41
CA SER A 186 -39.48 62.06 44.39
C SER A 186 -38.33 61.70 43.43
N GLU A 187 -37.57 62.70 43.00
CA GLU A 187 -36.37 62.50 42.16
C GLU A 187 -35.30 61.66 42.88
N ALA A 188 -35.05 61.95 44.17
CA ALA A 188 -34.14 61.20 45.01
C ALA A 188 -34.51 59.72 45.11
N GLU A 189 -35.82 59.43 45.36
CA GLU A 189 -36.34 58.05 45.39
C GLU A 189 -36.10 57.31 44.03
N GLN A 190 -36.35 58.02 42.90
CA GLN A 190 -36.12 57.46 41.58
C GLN A 190 -34.61 57.15 41.36
N VAL A 191 -33.74 58.04 41.82
CA VAL A 191 -32.29 57.82 41.78
C VAL A 191 -31.88 56.62 42.62
N VAL A 192 -32.42 56.46 43.84
CA VAL A 192 -32.15 55.26 44.67
C VAL A 192 -32.56 53.98 43.98
N THR A 193 -33.76 54.00 43.37
CA THR A 193 -34.25 52.86 42.60
C THR A 193 -33.33 52.52 41.42
N ARG A 194 -32.87 53.51 40.64
CA ARG A 194 -31.91 53.28 39.56
C ARG A 194 -30.53 52.77 40.04
N ILE A 195 -30.07 53.27 41.18
CA ILE A 195 -28.84 52.80 41.82
C ILE A 195 -28.98 51.33 42.21
N ALA A 196 -30.12 50.89 42.80
CA ALA A 196 -30.35 49.52 43.15
C ALA A 196 -30.32 48.58 41.91
N VAL A 197 -30.98 48.98 40.80
CA VAL A 197 -30.94 48.23 39.54
C VAL A 197 -29.50 48.15 38.98
N GLY A 198 -28.73 49.28 39.05
CA GLY A 198 -27.34 49.30 38.62
C GLY A 198 -26.44 48.39 39.47
N ALA A 199 -26.67 48.34 40.80
CA ALA A 199 -25.96 47.46 41.69
C ALA A 199 -26.22 45.97 41.36
N GLN A 200 -27.49 45.60 41.12
CA GLN A 200 -27.85 44.25 40.74
C GLN A 200 -27.19 43.87 39.44
N ALA A 201 -27.28 44.70 38.36
CA ALA A 201 -26.65 44.42 37.10
C ALA A 201 -25.11 44.27 37.20
N SER A 202 -24.47 45.05 38.10
CA SER A 202 -23.05 44.95 38.36
C SER A 202 -22.66 43.63 39.10
N ASP A 203 -23.51 43.13 40.01
CA ASP A 203 -23.29 41.87 40.70
C ASP A 203 -23.49 40.68 39.73
N GLU A 204 -24.49 40.73 38.85
CA GLU A 204 -24.68 39.75 37.78
C GLU A 204 -23.50 39.71 36.80
N ALA A 205 -22.97 40.90 36.43
CA ALA A 205 -21.76 41.00 35.61
C ALA A 205 -20.55 40.37 36.30
N ARG A 206 -20.38 40.62 37.63
CA ARG A 206 -19.32 39.99 38.41
C ARG A 206 -19.42 38.45 38.40
N GLY A 207 -20.63 37.89 38.56
CA GLY A 207 -20.88 36.45 38.46
C GLY A 207 -20.54 35.86 37.10
N SER A 208 -20.92 36.55 36.03
CA SER A 208 -20.61 36.16 34.67
C SER A 208 -19.11 36.17 34.37
N ILE A 209 -18.38 37.18 34.83
CA ILE A 209 -16.93 37.30 34.67
C ILE A 209 -16.21 36.21 35.43
N ALA A 210 -16.64 35.88 36.64
CA ALA A 210 -16.09 34.76 37.44
C ALA A 210 -16.28 33.40 36.75
N SER A 211 -17.43 33.21 36.09
CA SER A 211 -17.70 31.99 35.28
C SER A 211 -16.75 31.91 34.08
N ILE A 212 -16.49 33.04 33.41
CA ILE A 212 -15.52 33.10 32.28
C ILE A 212 -14.11 32.75 32.78
N GLU A 213 -13.67 33.25 33.96
CA GLU A 213 -12.38 32.90 34.55
C GLU A 213 -12.25 31.39 34.79
N GLY A 214 -13.31 30.73 35.29
CA GLY A 214 -13.36 29.28 35.47
C GLY A 214 -13.22 28.55 34.11
N THR A 215 -13.99 28.96 33.13
CA THR A 215 -13.91 28.35 31.76
C THR A 215 -12.52 28.51 31.13
N LEU A 216 -11.87 29.68 31.29
CA LEU A 216 -10.51 29.86 30.81
C LEU A 216 -9.52 28.92 31.51
N GLY A 217 -9.67 28.68 32.79
CA GLY A 217 -8.88 27.69 33.54
C GLY A 217 -9.03 26.28 32.97
N GLU A 218 -10.25 25.85 32.64
CA GLU A 218 -10.51 24.56 32.01
C GLU A 218 -9.87 24.46 30.62
N VAL A 219 -9.96 25.53 29.81
CA VAL A 219 -9.34 25.56 28.46
C VAL A 219 -7.82 25.49 28.55
N ILE A 220 -7.19 26.14 29.54
CA ILE A 220 -5.72 26.00 29.78
C ILE A 220 -5.37 24.53 30.04
N GLY A 221 -6.11 23.86 30.91
CA GLY A 221 -5.91 22.43 31.20
C GLY A 221 -6.05 21.54 29.96
N LEU A 222 -7.01 21.83 29.07
CA LEU A 222 -7.17 21.11 27.80
C LEU A 222 -5.98 21.33 26.86
N VAL A 223 -5.46 22.56 26.77
CA VAL A 223 -4.29 22.86 25.90
C VAL A 223 -3.03 22.17 26.43
N GLU A 224 -2.84 22.10 27.75
CA GLU A 224 -1.74 21.34 28.37
C GLU A 224 -1.85 19.84 28.09
N GLU A 225 -3.07 19.29 28.07
CA GLU A 225 -3.30 17.89 27.68
C GLU A 225 -2.96 17.65 26.20
N VAL A 226 -3.34 18.56 25.31
CA VAL A 226 -2.97 18.51 23.88
C VAL A 226 -1.44 18.54 23.71
N ASP A 227 -0.71 19.35 24.47
CA ASP A 227 0.75 19.39 24.42
C ASP A 227 1.37 18.05 24.89
N ARG A 228 0.84 17.44 25.95
CA ARG A 228 1.26 16.09 26.40
C ARG A 228 1.02 15.03 25.34
N GLN A 229 -0.14 15.06 24.65
CA GLN A 229 -0.46 14.11 23.57
C GLN A 229 0.48 14.30 22.38
N ASN A 230 0.77 15.54 21.99
CA ASN A 230 1.74 15.83 20.94
C ASN A 230 3.15 15.32 21.27
N ALA A 231 3.58 15.45 22.51
CA ALA A 231 4.86 14.92 22.97
C ALA A 231 4.91 13.37 22.93
N LEU A 232 3.78 12.71 23.16
CA LEU A 232 3.64 11.25 23.01
C LEU A 232 3.70 10.86 21.53
N ILE A 233 2.96 11.55 20.67
CA ILE A 233 2.97 11.33 19.20
C ILE A 233 4.42 11.45 18.68
N ALA A 234 5.13 12.52 19.02
CA ALA A 234 6.51 12.74 18.57
C ALA A 234 7.44 11.58 19.00
N ARG A 235 7.32 11.08 20.24
CA ARG A 235 8.10 9.93 20.71
C ARG A 235 7.76 8.64 19.97
N THR A 236 6.47 8.36 19.78
CA THR A 236 6.00 7.16 19.06
C THR A 236 6.46 7.19 17.60
N THR A 237 6.33 8.34 16.94
CA THR A 237 6.78 8.55 15.55
C THR A 237 8.31 8.36 15.44
N GLY A 238 9.07 8.83 16.43
CA GLY A 238 10.52 8.54 16.50
C GLY A 238 10.83 7.04 16.61
N GLY A 239 10.05 6.29 17.40
CA GLY A 239 10.15 4.83 17.49
C GLY A 239 9.83 4.13 16.16
N VAL A 240 8.78 4.58 15.45
CA VAL A 240 8.44 4.08 14.11
C VAL A 240 9.60 4.27 13.14
N GLY A 241 10.32 5.42 13.20
CA GLY A 241 11.50 5.66 12.36
C GLY A 241 12.63 4.65 12.56
N VAL A 242 12.85 4.20 13.79
CA VAL A 242 13.82 3.13 14.08
C VAL A 242 13.40 1.83 13.41
N HIS A 243 12.12 1.44 13.54
CA HIS A 243 11.61 0.22 12.93
C HIS A 243 11.66 0.27 11.39
N ILE A 244 11.34 1.41 10.77
CA ILE A 244 11.47 1.61 9.32
C ILE A 244 12.92 1.37 8.87
N ASN A 245 13.89 1.92 9.58
CA ASN A 245 15.30 1.72 9.26
C ASN A 245 15.74 0.25 9.42
N ASP A 246 15.22 -0.46 10.42
CA ASP A 246 15.52 -1.88 10.61
C ASP A 246 14.89 -2.75 9.50
N VAL A 247 13.64 -2.46 9.11
CA VAL A 247 13.00 -3.14 7.96
C VAL A 247 13.79 -2.88 6.67
N ARG A 248 14.28 -1.64 6.44
CA ARG A 248 15.13 -1.33 5.28
C ARG A 248 16.40 -2.19 5.24
N LYS A 249 17.08 -2.39 6.40
CA LYS A 249 18.26 -3.25 6.48
C LYS A 249 17.92 -4.70 6.12
N VAL A 250 16.77 -5.18 6.59
CA VAL A 250 16.30 -6.54 6.28
C VAL A 250 16.04 -6.69 4.79
N VAL A 251 15.33 -5.74 4.15
CA VAL A 251 15.09 -5.76 2.69
C VAL A 251 16.40 -5.75 1.91
N ALA A 252 17.36 -4.91 2.27
CA ALA A 252 18.67 -4.88 1.62
C ALA A 252 19.44 -6.20 1.79
N SER A 253 19.30 -6.88 2.93
CA SER A 253 19.89 -8.20 3.16
C SER A 253 19.23 -9.29 2.30
N PHE A 254 17.91 -9.22 2.12
CA PHE A 254 17.19 -10.14 1.24
C PHE A 254 17.58 -9.96 -0.23
N ASP A 255 17.72 -8.72 -0.70
CA ASP A 255 18.19 -8.44 -2.06
C ASP A 255 19.56 -9.06 -2.33
N ALA A 256 20.51 -8.90 -1.39
CA ALA A 256 21.83 -9.49 -1.50
C ALA A 256 21.76 -11.04 -1.54
N ALA A 257 20.93 -11.65 -0.67
CA ALA A 257 20.75 -13.10 -0.63
C ALA A 257 20.06 -13.64 -1.90
N THR A 258 19.15 -12.89 -2.49
CA THR A 258 18.47 -13.28 -3.75
C THR A 258 19.45 -13.30 -4.91
N VAL A 259 20.32 -12.29 -5.04
CA VAL A 259 21.38 -12.25 -6.08
C VAL A 259 22.35 -13.42 -5.91
N GLU A 260 22.73 -13.74 -4.68
CA GLU A 260 23.60 -14.90 -4.41
C GLU A 260 22.92 -16.23 -4.78
N ASN A 261 21.63 -16.37 -4.43
CA ASN A 261 20.84 -17.55 -4.79
C ASN A 261 20.74 -17.73 -6.32
N GLU A 262 20.48 -16.67 -7.08
CA GLU A 262 20.46 -16.71 -8.55
C GLU A 262 21.77 -17.27 -9.12
N ALA A 263 22.91 -16.76 -8.65
CA ALA A 263 24.20 -17.26 -9.10
C ALA A 263 24.46 -18.74 -8.73
N GLN A 264 23.96 -19.18 -7.57
CA GLN A 264 24.07 -20.59 -7.15
C GLN A 264 23.14 -21.49 -7.98
N LEU A 265 21.93 -21.04 -8.33
CA LEU A 265 20.99 -21.75 -9.18
C LEU A 265 21.53 -21.92 -10.61
N ASP A 266 22.12 -20.87 -11.20
CA ASP A 266 22.78 -20.94 -12.50
C ASP A 266 23.92 -21.98 -12.47
N THR A 267 24.73 -21.97 -11.42
CA THR A 267 25.81 -22.94 -11.22
C THR A 267 25.27 -24.36 -11.08
N ALA A 268 24.16 -24.56 -10.33
CA ALA A 268 23.53 -25.85 -10.16
C ALA A 268 22.97 -26.35 -11.50
N HIS A 269 22.29 -25.49 -12.27
CA HIS A 269 21.77 -25.85 -13.59
C HIS A 269 22.89 -26.32 -14.54
N ALA A 270 23.97 -25.54 -14.66
CA ALA A 270 25.11 -25.94 -15.50
C ALA A 270 25.76 -27.25 -15.06
N ARG A 271 25.81 -27.53 -13.74
CA ARG A 271 26.30 -28.82 -13.23
C ARG A 271 25.38 -29.99 -13.54
N MET A 272 24.04 -29.78 -13.52
CA MET A 272 23.08 -30.82 -13.89
C MET A 272 23.22 -31.17 -15.37
N GLU A 273 23.34 -30.19 -16.27
CA GLU A 273 23.61 -30.42 -17.70
C GLU A 273 24.92 -31.21 -17.91
N GLN A 274 25.96 -30.86 -17.16
CA GLN A 274 27.25 -31.57 -17.26
C GLN A 274 27.15 -33.02 -16.76
N LEU A 275 26.39 -33.27 -15.68
CA LEU A 275 26.18 -34.62 -15.16
C LEU A 275 25.35 -35.48 -16.13
N GLU A 276 24.29 -34.89 -16.70
CA GLU A 276 23.47 -35.54 -17.72
C GLU A 276 24.32 -35.94 -18.94
N MET A 277 25.16 -35.03 -19.43
CA MET A 277 26.07 -35.29 -20.53
C MET A 277 27.10 -36.39 -20.16
N THR A 278 27.60 -36.38 -18.93
CA THR A 278 28.56 -37.38 -18.45
C THR A 278 27.90 -38.75 -18.37
N ALA A 279 26.68 -38.86 -17.85
CA ALA A 279 25.92 -40.12 -17.79
C ALA A 279 25.64 -40.69 -19.19
N ASN A 280 25.30 -39.82 -20.16
CA ASN A 280 25.12 -40.21 -21.55
C ASN A 280 26.42 -40.74 -22.18
N VAL A 281 27.57 -40.08 -21.92
CA VAL A 281 28.87 -40.58 -22.40
C VAL A 281 29.22 -41.93 -21.78
N MET A 282 28.96 -42.09 -20.49
CA MET A 282 29.18 -43.39 -19.82
C MET A 282 28.31 -44.49 -20.45
N PHE A 283 27.02 -44.22 -20.67
CA PHE A 283 26.11 -45.14 -21.30
C PHE A 283 26.58 -45.54 -22.72
N ASP A 284 26.94 -44.55 -23.55
CA ASP A 284 27.48 -44.76 -24.88
C ASP A 284 28.74 -45.68 -24.88
N LYS A 285 29.68 -45.39 -23.96
CA LYS A 285 30.91 -46.21 -23.83
C LYS A 285 30.67 -47.64 -23.34
N ILE A 286 29.68 -47.85 -22.47
CA ILE A 286 29.29 -49.19 -21.98
C ILE A 286 28.70 -50.01 -23.13
N VAL A 287 27.79 -49.44 -23.93
CA VAL A 287 27.21 -50.09 -25.10
C VAL A 287 28.30 -50.35 -26.15
N GLY A 288 29.19 -49.33 -26.43
CA GLY A 288 30.28 -49.48 -27.33
C GLY A 288 31.31 -50.54 -26.94
N ALA A 289 31.48 -50.84 -25.65
CA ALA A 289 32.27 -51.93 -25.15
C ALA A 289 31.59 -53.33 -25.25
N GLY A 290 30.38 -53.38 -25.75
CA GLY A 290 29.60 -54.63 -25.83
C GLY A 290 29.11 -55.18 -24.48
N LEU A 291 29.12 -54.30 -23.44
CA LEU A 291 28.75 -54.66 -22.07
C LEU A 291 27.24 -54.61 -21.81
N SER A 292 26.43 -54.28 -22.83
CA SER A 292 24.96 -54.29 -22.78
C SER A 292 24.37 -54.99 -24.01
N PRO A 293 24.21 -56.31 -24.02
CA PRO A 293 23.73 -57.04 -25.18
C PRO A 293 22.37 -56.61 -25.71
N ALA A 294 21.45 -56.24 -24.81
CA ALA A 294 20.12 -55.75 -25.18
C ALA A 294 20.18 -54.41 -25.93
N ASP A 295 20.99 -53.48 -25.45
CA ASP A 295 21.20 -52.19 -26.12
C ASP A 295 21.98 -52.36 -27.44
N SER A 296 22.97 -53.28 -27.48
CA SER A 296 23.73 -53.62 -28.70
C SER A 296 22.81 -54.15 -29.82
N LEU A 297 21.78 -54.92 -29.48
CA LEU A 297 20.78 -55.37 -30.44
C LEU A 297 19.98 -54.20 -31.05
N MET A 298 19.65 -53.20 -30.23
CA MET A 298 18.96 -51.98 -30.70
C MET A 298 19.85 -51.12 -31.59
N VAL A 299 21.16 -51.09 -31.32
CA VAL A 299 22.15 -50.48 -32.21
C VAL A 299 22.18 -51.14 -33.59
N GLU A 300 22.24 -52.49 -33.63
CA GLU A 300 22.24 -53.25 -34.87
C GLU A 300 20.96 -52.97 -35.69
N ARG A 301 19.78 -52.89 -35.03
CA ARG A 301 18.51 -52.55 -35.62
C ARG A 301 18.47 -51.14 -36.20
N ALA A 302 18.98 -50.15 -35.43
CA ALA A 302 19.07 -48.75 -35.88
C ALA A 302 19.95 -48.61 -37.13
N GLN A 303 21.12 -49.28 -37.10
CA GLN A 303 22.03 -49.27 -38.26
C GLN A 303 21.45 -49.99 -39.47
N ALA A 304 20.72 -51.06 -39.25
CA ALA A 304 19.99 -51.77 -40.37
C ALA A 304 18.89 -50.87 -40.96
N ALA A 305 18.14 -50.17 -40.12
CA ALA A 305 17.13 -49.20 -40.52
C ALA A 305 17.76 -48.02 -41.27
N ALA A 306 18.91 -47.47 -40.81
CA ALA A 306 19.61 -46.42 -41.51
C ALA A 306 20.05 -46.83 -42.92
N ARG A 307 20.60 -48.07 -43.05
CA ARG A 307 20.96 -48.61 -44.37
C ARG A 307 19.74 -48.76 -45.27
N GLU A 308 18.63 -49.30 -44.78
CA GLU A 308 17.39 -49.44 -45.55
C GLU A 308 16.87 -48.07 -46.04
N ILE A 309 16.86 -47.06 -45.20
CA ILE A 309 16.45 -45.68 -45.57
C ILE A 309 17.41 -45.09 -46.61
N ALA A 310 18.72 -45.31 -46.48
CA ALA A 310 19.74 -44.86 -47.44
C ALA A 310 19.55 -45.54 -48.79
N GLU A 311 19.40 -46.89 -48.85
CA GLU A 311 19.20 -47.65 -50.09
C GLU A 311 17.90 -47.24 -50.82
N LEU A 312 16.79 -47.10 -50.07
CA LEU A 312 15.51 -46.62 -50.58
C LEU A 312 15.65 -45.21 -51.22
N THR A 313 16.38 -44.32 -50.53
CA THR A 313 16.57 -42.94 -50.99
C THR A 313 17.46 -42.85 -52.22
N GLU A 314 18.55 -43.65 -52.21
CA GLU A 314 19.48 -43.73 -53.38
C GLU A 314 18.80 -44.38 -54.61
N GLY A 315 17.91 -45.34 -54.38
CA GLY A 315 17.06 -45.92 -55.40
C GLY A 315 16.17 -44.88 -56.04
N ALA A 316 15.52 -44.03 -55.24
CA ALA A 316 14.69 -42.95 -55.71
C ALA A 316 15.47 -41.83 -56.46
N LEU A 317 16.70 -41.53 -56.01
CA LEU A 317 17.59 -40.60 -56.72
C LEU A 317 17.95 -41.16 -58.13
N LYS A 318 18.33 -42.45 -58.22
CA LYS A 318 18.67 -43.11 -59.48
C LYS A 318 17.50 -43.22 -60.41
N ALA A 319 16.27 -43.43 -59.89
CA ALA A 319 15.03 -43.47 -60.67
C ALA A 319 14.53 -42.08 -61.07
N GLY A 320 15.10 -41.00 -60.58
CA GLY A 320 14.63 -39.62 -60.81
C GLY A 320 13.34 -39.25 -60.08
N GLU A 321 12.89 -40.07 -59.10
CA GLU A 321 11.71 -39.80 -58.29
C GLU A 321 11.97 -38.74 -57.18
N LEU A 322 13.23 -38.58 -56.79
CA LEU A 322 13.72 -37.57 -55.85
C LEU A 322 14.91 -36.85 -56.46
N ALA A 323 14.90 -35.53 -56.46
CA ALA A 323 16.03 -34.70 -56.86
C ALA A 323 17.03 -34.55 -55.69
N GLU A 324 18.35 -34.64 -55.99
CA GLU A 324 19.37 -34.43 -54.97
C GLU A 324 19.21 -33.06 -54.30
N SER A 325 18.82 -32.02 -55.04
CA SER A 325 18.57 -30.67 -54.51
C SER A 325 17.37 -30.59 -53.56
N ALA A 326 16.45 -31.57 -53.63
CA ALA A 326 15.32 -31.68 -52.68
C ALA A 326 15.76 -32.48 -51.41
N LEU A 327 16.61 -33.53 -51.63
CA LEU A 327 17.15 -34.30 -50.48
C LEU A 327 17.97 -33.44 -49.51
N PHE A 328 18.83 -32.57 -50.05
CA PHE A 328 19.67 -31.71 -49.26
C PHE A 328 19.13 -30.28 -49.13
N ASP A 329 17.80 -30.08 -49.27
CA ASP A 329 17.13 -28.80 -49.14
C ASP A 329 17.12 -28.37 -47.67
N ARG A 330 17.74 -27.22 -47.38
CA ARG A 330 17.81 -26.61 -46.06
C ARG A 330 17.03 -25.29 -45.98
N ASP A 331 16.21 -24.99 -46.96
CA ASP A 331 15.32 -23.85 -46.96
C ASP A 331 14.01 -24.26 -46.24
N TYR A 332 13.97 -24.02 -44.92
CA TYR A 332 12.86 -24.42 -44.08
C TYR A 332 11.79 -23.33 -44.07
N GLN A 333 10.70 -23.57 -44.76
CA GLN A 333 9.57 -22.64 -44.87
C GLN A 333 8.62 -22.86 -43.68
N TYR A 334 8.42 -21.81 -42.87
CA TYR A 334 7.49 -21.87 -41.73
C TYR A 334 6.07 -22.24 -42.19
N ILE A 335 5.44 -23.19 -41.51
CA ILE A 335 4.04 -23.58 -41.69
C ILE A 335 3.18 -22.66 -40.83
N PRO A 336 2.40 -21.73 -41.45
CA PRO A 336 1.60 -20.77 -40.69
C PRO A 336 0.59 -21.44 -39.75
N GLY A 337 0.43 -20.87 -38.53
CA GLY A 337 -0.53 -21.36 -37.56
C GLY A 337 -0.08 -22.61 -36.78
N SER A 338 1.15 -23.11 -36.97
CA SER A 338 1.65 -24.26 -36.21
C SER A 338 2.18 -23.82 -34.84
N ASP A 339 1.69 -24.42 -33.75
CA ASP A 339 2.24 -24.32 -32.40
C ASP A 339 2.26 -25.73 -31.76
N PRO A 340 3.45 -26.32 -31.53
CA PRO A 340 4.83 -25.83 -31.77
C PRO A 340 5.15 -25.56 -33.24
N LYS A 341 6.10 -24.64 -33.49
CA LYS A 341 6.52 -24.23 -34.84
C LYS A 341 6.95 -25.43 -35.67
N ARG A 342 6.45 -25.51 -36.89
CA ARG A 342 6.78 -26.53 -37.89
C ARG A 342 7.25 -25.87 -39.16
N PHE A 343 8.07 -26.58 -39.93
CA PHE A 343 8.69 -26.08 -41.14
C PHE A 343 8.58 -27.14 -42.27
N ALA A 344 8.36 -26.71 -43.46
CA ALA A 344 8.33 -27.55 -44.64
C ALA A 344 9.60 -27.30 -45.48
N ASN A 345 10.09 -28.35 -46.15
CA ASN A 345 11.11 -28.27 -47.19
C ASN A 345 10.71 -29.18 -48.37
N ARG A 346 11.49 -29.18 -49.44
CA ARG A 346 11.19 -29.95 -50.65
C ARG A 346 11.29 -31.47 -50.46
N LEU A 347 12.00 -31.95 -49.46
CA LEU A 347 12.09 -33.38 -49.11
C LEU A 347 10.81 -33.89 -48.45
N MET A 348 10.14 -33.06 -47.65
CA MET A 348 9.05 -33.46 -46.77
C MET A 348 7.92 -34.27 -47.46
N PRO A 349 7.39 -33.88 -48.64
CA PRO A 349 6.33 -34.67 -49.29
C PRO A 349 6.77 -36.08 -49.69
N TRP A 350 8.01 -36.22 -50.18
CA TRP A 350 8.59 -37.52 -50.55
C TRP A 350 8.89 -38.37 -49.29
N ALA A 351 9.53 -37.80 -48.28
CA ALA A 351 9.85 -38.50 -47.03
C ALA A 351 8.62 -39.01 -46.31
N ASN A 352 7.53 -38.24 -46.28
CA ASN A 352 6.25 -38.67 -45.71
C ASN A 352 5.64 -39.86 -46.47
N ARG A 353 5.84 -39.94 -47.76
CA ARG A 353 5.32 -41.06 -48.59
C ARG A 353 6.23 -42.31 -48.50
N CYS A 354 7.55 -42.12 -48.44
CA CYS A 354 8.49 -43.23 -48.61
C CYS A 354 9.14 -43.66 -47.28
N TRP A 355 9.57 -42.72 -46.41
CA TRP A 355 10.22 -43.07 -45.13
C TRP A 355 9.23 -43.43 -44.03
N ARG A 356 8.08 -42.76 -43.95
CA ARG A 356 7.07 -43.04 -42.90
C ARG A 356 6.63 -44.49 -42.85
N PRO A 357 6.27 -45.16 -43.96
CA PRO A 357 5.90 -46.60 -43.91
C PRO A 357 7.01 -47.50 -43.36
N VAL A 358 8.29 -47.14 -43.60
CA VAL A 358 9.43 -47.86 -43.04
C VAL A 358 9.47 -47.71 -41.53
N TYR A 359 9.30 -46.44 -41.04
CA TYR A 359 9.26 -46.17 -39.60
C TYR A 359 8.12 -46.92 -38.93
N ASP A 360 6.90 -46.88 -39.42
CA ASP A 360 5.73 -47.55 -38.88
C ASP A 360 5.96 -49.07 -38.80
N ARG A 361 6.57 -49.67 -39.83
CA ARG A 361 6.92 -51.10 -39.86
C ARG A 361 7.97 -51.50 -38.83
N ILE A 362 9.02 -50.67 -38.63
CA ILE A 362 10.05 -50.92 -37.66
C ILE A 362 9.47 -50.86 -36.24
N VAL A 363 8.69 -49.86 -35.90
CA VAL A 363 8.02 -49.77 -34.61
C VAL A 363 7.05 -50.91 -34.34
N ALA A 364 6.29 -51.34 -35.38
CA ALA A 364 5.38 -52.50 -35.27
C ALA A 364 6.10 -53.81 -35.07
N SER A 365 7.41 -53.94 -35.38
CA SER A 365 8.17 -55.18 -35.30
C SER A 365 8.61 -55.53 -33.87
N ASP A 366 8.66 -54.56 -32.95
CA ASP A 366 9.09 -54.77 -31.54
C ASP A 366 8.42 -53.74 -30.61
N VAL A 367 7.75 -54.28 -29.57
CA VAL A 367 7.03 -53.44 -28.57
C VAL A 367 7.94 -52.53 -27.78
N GLN A 368 9.25 -52.82 -27.74
CA GLN A 368 10.26 -52.03 -27.03
C GLN A 368 10.63 -50.78 -27.83
N ILE A 369 10.48 -50.79 -29.14
CA ILE A 369 10.76 -49.63 -30.03
C ILE A 369 9.60 -48.65 -29.95
N MET A 370 9.85 -47.46 -29.44
CA MET A 370 8.85 -46.41 -29.23
C MET A 370 8.69 -45.49 -30.44
N ALA A 371 9.81 -45.19 -31.09
CA ALA A 371 9.81 -44.24 -32.23
C ALA A 371 11.05 -44.49 -33.14
N VAL A 372 10.87 -44.22 -34.42
CA VAL A 372 11.98 -44.09 -35.37
C VAL A 372 11.71 -42.84 -36.22
N ALA A 373 12.75 -42.03 -36.40
CA ALA A 373 12.68 -40.87 -37.29
C ALA A 373 14.09 -40.58 -37.85
N CYS A 374 14.14 -39.84 -38.95
CA CYS A 374 15.38 -39.27 -39.48
C CYS A 374 15.39 -37.77 -39.29
N THR A 375 16.47 -37.23 -38.77
CA THR A 375 16.71 -35.79 -38.63
C THR A 375 17.92 -35.37 -39.44
N ASP A 376 17.82 -34.25 -40.13
CA ASP A 376 18.96 -33.72 -40.89
C ASP A 376 19.99 -33.07 -39.95
N MET A 377 21.09 -32.56 -40.54
CA MET A 377 22.17 -31.93 -39.72
C MET A 377 21.75 -30.69 -38.98
N ASN A 378 20.57 -30.12 -39.24
CA ASN A 378 19.97 -28.98 -38.53
C ASN A 378 18.82 -29.42 -37.59
N GLY A 379 18.58 -30.72 -37.42
CA GLY A 379 17.53 -31.26 -36.56
C GLY A 379 16.12 -31.25 -37.19
N HIS A 380 15.96 -30.94 -38.48
CA HIS A 380 14.69 -30.94 -39.12
C HIS A 380 14.19 -32.38 -39.36
N LEU A 381 12.93 -32.66 -38.97
CA LEU A 381 12.23 -33.96 -39.16
C LEU A 381 11.29 -33.87 -40.34
N PRO A 382 11.69 -34.26 -41.58
CA PRO A 382 10.81 -34.18 -42.75
C PRO A 382 9.63 -35.18 -42.71
N ALA A 383 9.79 -36.28 -41.95
CA ALA A 383 8.76 -37.27 -41.69
C ALA A 383 8.85 -37.85 -40.30
N HIS A 384 7.73 -38.30 -39.75
CA HIS A 384 7.64 -39.03 -38.49
C HIS A 384 6.65 -40.19 -38.62
N LEU A 385 6.51 -41.04 -37.59
CA LEU A 385 5.47 -42.06 -37.52
C LEU A 385 4.08 -41.51 -37.84
N SER A 386 3.21 -42.33 -38.38
CA SER A 386 1.83 -41.94 -38.69
C SER A 386 1.10 -41.39 -37.44
N GLU A 387 1.32 -41.96 -36.28
CA GLU A 387 0.76 -41.50 -35.01
C GLU A 387 1.19 -40.07 -34.64
N PHE A 388 2.41 -39.68 -34.97
CA PHE A 388 3.00 -38.37 -34.67
C PHE A 388 3.03 -37.40 -35.85
N SER A 389 2.29 -37.71 -36.89
CA SER A 389 2.14 -36.88 -38.11
C SER A 389 0.68 -36.54 -38.41
N ARG A 390 -0.12 -36.37 -37.34
CA ARG A 390 -1.55 -36.00 -37.46
C ARG A 390 -1.69 -34.54 -37.86
N ASP A 391 -2.88 -34.20 -38.37
CA ASP A 391 -3.21 -32.81 -38.65
C ASP A 391 -3.34 -32.01 -37.32
N PRO A 392 -2.88 -30.75 -37.29
CA PRO A 392 -2.97 -29.92 -36.11
C PRO A 392 -4.45 -29.59 -35.80
N THR A 393 -4.77 -29.61 -34.52
CA THR A 393 -6.10 -29.29 -34.00
C THR A 393 -6.21 -27.86 -33.46
N GLY A 394 -5.07 -27.16 -33.22
CA GLY A 394 -4.99 -25.89 -32.55
C GLY A 394 -4.90 -26.02 -30.99
N ASP A 395 -5.09 -27.23 -30.47
CA ASP A 395 -4.73 -27.51 -29.07
C ASP A 395 -3.24 -27.78 -28.97
N ARG A 396 -2.51 -26.90 -28.27
CA ARG A 396 -1.05 -26.97 -28.11
C ARG A 396 -0.60 -28.29 -27.50
N ALA A 397 -1.32 -28.85 -26.51
CA ALA A 397 -0.95 -30.11 -25.87
C ALA A 397 -1.08 -31.28 -26.86
N HIS A 398 -2.19 -31.35 -27.58
CA HIS A 398 -2.40 -32.34 -28.67
C HIS A 398 -1.34 -32.19 -29.74
N ASP A 399 -1.15 -30.96 -30.27
CA ASP A 399 -0.26 -30.72 -31.39
C ASP A 399 1.22 -30.93 -31.03
N THR A 400 1.60 -30.65 -29.76
CA THR A 400 2.94 -31.00 -29.25
C THR A 400 3.19 -32.51 -29.29
N LYS A 401 2.20 -33.31 -28.96
CA LYS A 401 2.29 -34.77 -28.92
C LYS A 401 2.18 -35.42 -30.31
N HIS A 402 1.24 -35.00 -31.09
CA HIS A 402 0.84 -35.73 -32.31
C HIS A 402 1.23 -35.05 -33.65
N CYS A 403 1.73 -33.81 -33.64
CA CYS A 403 2.14 -33.08 -34.86
C CYS A 403 3.64 -32.82 -34.87
N ARG A 404 4.44 -33.88 -34.98
CA ARG A 404 5.92 -33.77 -34.83
C ARG A 404 6.68 -33.62 -36.16
N ASN A 405 6.11 -34.11 -37.30
CA ASN A 405 6.72 -33.96 -38.60
C ASN A 405 6.86 -32.47 -38.99
N GLY A 406 7.98 -32.10 -39.55
CA GLY A 406 8.35 -30.71 -39.87
C GLY A 406 8.88 -29.90 -38.70
N ARG A 407 9.06 -30.48 -37.52
CA ARG A 407 9.72 -29.79 -36.40
C ARG A 407 11.26 -29.76 -36.57
N ILE A 408 11.88 -28.78 -36.00
CA ILE A 408 13.33 -28.72 -35.83
C ILE A 408 13.62 -28.99 -34.35
N ILE A 409 14.30 -30.11 -34.08
CA ILE A 409 14.71 -30.53 -32.73
C ILE A 409 16.23 -30.70 -32.80
N LEU A 410 16.94 -29.93 -31.98
CA LEU A 410 18.40 -29.91 -32.00
C LEU A 410 18.89 -29.48 -30.61
N ASP A 411 18.83 -30.39 -29.66
CA ASP A 411 19.36 -30.19 -28.32
C ASP A 411 20.90 -30.41 -28.25
N ALA A 412 21.48 -30.39 -27.06
CA ALA A 412 22.92 -30.60 -26.88
C ALA A 412 23.37 -32.02 -27.26
N ILE A 413 22.49 -33.03 -27.02
CA ILE A 413 22.79 -34.43 -27.33
C ILE A 413 22.69 -34.65 -28.83
N ASP A 414 21.65 -34.11 -29.49
CA ASP A 414 21.47 -34.17 -30.94
C ASP A 414 22.65 -33.54 -31.68
N ARG A 415 23.13 -32.37 -31.24
CA ARG A 415 24.32 -31.71 -31.82
C ARG A 415 25.54 -32.60 -31.72
N LYS A 416 25.77 -33.21 -30.54
CA LYS A 416 26.89 -34.11 -30.32
C LYS A 416 26.82 -35.36 -31.19
N ALA A 417 25.63 -35.94 -31.40
CA ALA A 417 25.40 -37.07 -32.31
C ALA A 417 25.77 -36.66 -33.77
N LYS A 418 25.33 -35.49 -34.23
CA LYS A 418 25.58 -34.98 -35.60
C LYS A 418 27.07 -34.65 -35.82
N GLU A 419 27.80 -34.28 -34.79
CA GLU A 419 29.23 -34.03 -34.83
C GLU A 419 30.09 -35.33 -34.71
N SER A 420 29.47 -36.39 -34.20
CA SER A 420 30.15 -37.68 -34.01
C SER A 420 30.52 -38.31 -35.34
N ARG A 421 31.71 -38.97 -35.37
CA ARG A 421 32.21 -39.80 -36.46
C ARG A 421 32.18 -41.30 -36.15
N GLU A 422 31.68 -41.61 -34.97
CA GLU A 422 31.50 -43.00 -34.56
C GLU A 422 30.35 -43.66 -35.38
N PRO A 423 30.34 -44.97 -35.50
CA PRO A 423 29.32 -45.71 -36.27
C PRO A 423 27.91 -45.58 -35.68
N TYR A 424 27.76 -45.12 -34.45
CA TYR A 424 26.55 -44.76 -33.76
C TYR A 424 26.89 -43.97 -32.49
N MET A 425 25.89 -43.34 -31.88
CA MET A 425 25.97 -42.75 -30.56
C MET A 425 24.71 -43.14 -29.75
N MET A 426 24.91 -43.41 -28.47
CA MET A 426 23.82 -43.73 -27.56
C MET A 426 23.49 -42.54 -26.66
N ALA A 427 22.21 -42.36 -26.38
CA ALA A 427 21.76 -41.40 -25.37
C ALA A 427 20.56 -41.94 -24.58
N VAL A 428 20.40 -41.40 -23.40
CA VAL A 428 19.24 -41.63 -22.52
C VAL A 428 18.60 -40.32 -22.23
N TYR A 429 17.29 -40.26 -22.30
CA TYR A 429 16.53 -39.07 -21.91
C TYR A 429 15.22 -39.46 -21.20
N ARG A 430 14.67 -38.51 -20.48
CA ARG A 430 13.37 -38.62 -19.85
C ARG A 430 12.26 -38.28 -20.84
N GLN A 431 11.31 -39.16 -21.00
CA GLN A 431 10.05 -38.82 -21.66
C GLN A 431 8.95 -38.67 -20.61
N GLU A 432 8.33 -37.48 -20.57
CA GLU A 432 7.18 -37.27 -19.71
C GLU A 432 6.00 -38.15 -20.15
N GLY A 433 5.40 -38.83 -19.19
CA GLY A 433 4.19 -39.61 -19.39
C GLY A 433 2.92 -38.81 -19.14
N ASP A 434 2.19 -39.16 -18.10
CA ASP A 434 0.92 -38.56 -17.67
C ASP A 434 1.07 -37.39 -16.66
N GLY A 435 2.29 -36.85 -16.50
CA GLY A 435 2.63 -35.84 -15.50
C GLY A 435 2.88 -36.37 -14.08
N ARG A 436 2.70 -37.70 -13.85
CA ARG A 436 2.96 -38.40 -12.59
C ARG A 436 4.01 -39.48 -12.72
N SER A 437 4.21 -40.00 -13.93
CA SER A 437 5.19 -41.03 -14.27
C SER A 437 6.02 -40.59 -15.45
N TYR A 438 7.26 -40.97 -15.48
CA TYR A 438 8.15 -40.80 -16.63
C TYR A 438 8.65 -42.14 -17.12
N LYS A 439 9.05 -42.18 -18.38
CA LYS A 439 9.75 -43.33 -18.96
C LYS A 439 11.18 -42.96 -19.25
N VAL A 440 12.09 -43.85 -18.89
CA VAL A 440 13.48 -43.76 -19.34
C VAL A 440 13.51 -44.25 -20.79
N VAL A 441 13.80 -43.34 -21.70
CA VAL A 441 13.92 -43.63 -23.12
C VAL A 441 15.37 -43.62 -23.52
N ARG A 442 15.80 -44.68 -24.19
CA ARG A 442 17.13 -44.81 -24.77
C ARG A 442 17.02 -44.52 -26.25
N ASN A 443 18.00 -43.82 -26.80
CA ASN A 443 18.02 -43.47 -28.22
C ASN A 443 19.34 -43.85 -28.88
N VAL A 444 19.26 -44.51 -30.02
CA VAL A 444 20.39 -44.79 -30.90
C VAL A 444 20.40 -43.75 -32.02
N TYR A 445 21.44 -42.99 -32.14
CA TYR A 445 21.73 -42.13 -33.28
C TYR A 445 22.64 -42.89 -34.26
N ALA A 446 22.09 -43.34 -35.38
CA ALA A 446 22.84 -43.99 -36.45
C ALA A 446 23.08 -43.01 -37.59
N PRO A 447 24.35 -42.69 -37.96
CA PRO A 447 24.64 -41.83 -39.09
C PRO A 447 23.92 -42.27 -40.35
N LEU A 448 23.20 -41.32 -41.00
CA LEU A 448 22.53 -41.56 -42.26
C LEU A 448 23.36 -40.91 -43.39
N GLU A 449 24.05 -41.73 -44.12
CA GLU A 449 24.83 -41.33 -45.27
C GLU A 449 24.05 -41.69 -46.56
N ILE A 450 23.86 -40.74 -47.44
CA ILE A 450 23.16 -40.93 -48.73
C ILE A 450 24.00 -40.30 -49.83
N ALA A 451 24.22 -41.04 -50.89
CA ALA A 451 25.05 -40.66 -52.04
C ALA A 451 26.47 -40.19 -51.60
N GLY A 452 27.06 -40.89 -50.61
CA GLY A 452 28.40 -40.61 -50.08
C GLY A 452 28.50 -39.34 -49.26
N ARG A 453 27.40 -38.75 -48.80
CA ARG A 453 27.34 -37.54 -47.99
C ARG A 453 26.49 -37.78 -46.74
N ARG A 454 26.98 -37.31 -45.59
CA ARG A 454 26.17 -37.30 -44.35
C ARG A 454 24.95 -36.41 -44.54
N TRP A 455 23.77 -37.01 -44.55
CA TRP A 455 22.50 -36.29 -44.61
C TRP A 455 22.06 -35.83 -43.24
N GLY A 456 22.21 -36.72 -42.22
CA GLY A 456 21.81 -36.51 -40.82
C GLY A 456 21.95 -37.82 -40.04
N ASP A 457 20.97 -38.12 -39.17
CA ASP A 457 20.91 -39.31 -38.37
C ASP A 457 19.55 -40.01 -38.50
N LEU A 458 19.56 -41.35 -38.45
CA LEU A 458 18.39 -42.12 -38.00
C LEU A 458 18.41 -42.24 -36.49
N GLU A 459 17.36 -41.88 -35.85
CA GLU A 459 17.14 -41.99 -34.41
C GLU A 459 16.15 -43.08 -34.12
N LEU A 460 16.55 -44.07 -33.31
CA LEU A 460 15.69 -45.15 -32.83
C LEU A 460 15.54 -45.05 -31.32
N ALA A 461 14.35 -44.65 -30.87
CA ALA A 461 13.99 -44.52 -29.46
C ALA A 461 13.32 -45.82 -28.96
N TYR A 462 13.77 -46.32 -27.79
CA TYR A 462 13.25 -47.54 -27.19
C TYR A 462 13.28 -47.51 -25.67
N SER A 463 12.50 -48.42 -25.03
CA SER A 463 12.50 -48.57 -23.58
C SER A 463 12.31 -50.03 -23.23
N PHE A 464 12.99 -50.50 -22.20
CA PHE A 464 12.86 -51.90 -21.68
C PHE A 464 11.81 -52.00 -20.56
N GLY A 465 10.99 -51.02 -20.33
CA GLY A 465 9.95 -50.99 -19.30
C GLY A 465 10.32 -50.17 -18.09
#